data_62be832221c9625ac3ff306ff24fb1d9
#
_entry.id   62be832221c9625ac3ff306ff24fb1d9
#
_cell.length_a   1.000
_cell.length_b   1.000
_cell.length_c   1.000
_cell.angle_alpha   90.00
_cell.angle_beta   90.00
_cell.angle_gamma   90.00
#
_symmetry.space_group_name_H-M   'P 1'
#
loop_
_entity.id
_entity.type
_entity.pdbx_description
1 polymer ?
#
loop_
_entity_poly.entity_id
_entity_poly.type
_entity_poly.pdbx_seq_one_letter_code
_entity_poly.pdbx_strand_id
1 'polypeptide(L)'
;MQETRKIALIIGGSRGIGRGVALRLARAGFDLWLTYKGNHTAAEAVRAEVETLGGACELIPFDVSSYAEVEAALAERMENTSPDVLVYNSGITRDNLLMWMSREEWDAVLSTNLDGFFNVTRQVVFAMLKAKRGRIVVISSTSGQVGQAGQVNYSASKAGLIGAAKALAREVGKKGIVVNVVAPGFIETDMTAALPKAQVLPLVPLNRLGTVEDVASVVHFLCTEPNMYIHGQVIGINGGLVM
;
A
#
# COMPACT_ATOMS: atom_id res chain seq x y z
N MET A 1 -10.00 -31.81 -4.58
CA MET A 1 -10.58 -30.59 -4.00
C MET A 1 -9.76 -29.44 -4.57
N GLN A 2 -10.38 -28.49 -5.30
CA GLN A 2 -9.67 -27.27 -5.70
C GLN A 2 -9.32 -26.51 -4.39
N GLU A 3 -8.03 -26.29 -4.17
CA GLU A 3 -7.59 -25.41 -3.08
C GLU A 3 -8.21 -24.03 -3.32
N THR A 4 -8.94 -23.52 -2.34
CA THR A 4 -9.49 -22.15 -2.41
C THR A 4 -8.32 -21.18 -2.51
N ARG A 5 -8.32 -20.36 -3.58
CA ARG A 5 -7.26 -19.36 -3.80
C ARG A 5 -7.25 -18.37 -2.64
N LYS A 6 -6.06 -17.92 -2.26
CA LYS A 6 -5.89 -16.87 -1.25
C LYS A 6 -6.37 -15.53 -1.80
N ILE A 7 -6.88 -14.68 -0.93
CA ILE A 7 -7.39 -13.35 -1.31
C ILE A 7 -6.40 -12.27 -0.87
N ALA A 8 -6.03 -11.39 -1.79
CA ALA A 8 -5.27 -10.18 -1.50
C ALA A 8 -6.14 -8.93 -1.71
N LEU A 9 -6.34 -8.16 -0.64
CA LEU A 9 -6.98 -6.85 -0.66
C LEU A 9 -5.93 -5.77 -0.94
N ILE A 10 -6.04 -5.08 -2.08
CA ILE A 10 -5.10 -4.05 -2.52
C ILE A 10 -5.78 -2.69 -2.46
N ILE A 11 -5.36 -1.84 -1.55
CA ILE A 11 -5.90 -0.48 -1.40
C ILE A 11 -5.17 0.48 -2.34
N GLY A 12 -5.93 1.05 -3.30
CA GLY A 12 -5.36 1.91 -4.34
C GLY A 12 -4.60 1.10 -5.41
N GLY A 13 -5.25 0.06 -5.94
CA GLY A 13 -4.64 -0.91 -6.85
C GLY A 13 -4.72 -0.57 -8.34
N SER A 14 -5.38 0.53 -8.74
CA SER A 14 -5.68 0.81 -10.15
C SER A 14 -4.49 1.32 -10.99
N ARG A 15 -3.42 1.81 -10.37
CA ARG A 15 -2.24 2.35 -11.07
C ARG A 15 -0.95 2.23 -10.24
N GLY A 16 0.17 2.58 -10.86
CA GLY A 16 1.49 2.69 -10.21
C GLY A 16 1.88 1.43 -9.42
N ILE A 17 2.43 1.64 -8.23
CA ILE A 17 2.89 0.55 -7.35
C ILE A 17 1.76 -0.42 -7.03
N GLY A 18 0.56 0.09 -6.70
CA GLY A 18 -0.59 -0.74 -6.37
C GLY A 18 -0.98 -1.70 -7.50
N ARG A 19 -1.00 -1.22 -8.75
CA ARG A 19 -1.24 -2.07 -9.93
C ARG A 19 -0.15 -3.14 -10.09
N GLY A 20 1.13 -2.75 -9.97
CA GLY A 20 2.23 -3.73 -10.09
C GLY A 20 2.16 -4.82 -9.04
N VAL A 21 1.85 -4.45 -7.79
CA VAL A 21 1.64 -5.41 -6.68
C VAL A 21 0.45 -6.33 -6.98
N ALA A 22 -0.67 -5.77 -7.46
CA ALA A 22 -1.87 -6.53 -7.83
C ALA A 22 -1.54 -7.61 -8.86
N LEU A 23 -0.90 -7.24 -9.97
CA LEU A 23 -0.53 -8.17 -11.03
C LEU A 23 0.52 -9.22 -10.56
N ARG A 24 1.45 -8.82 -9.70
CA ARG A 24 2.45 -9.75 -9.16
C ARG A 24 1.81 -10.80 -8.25
N LEU A 25 0.86 -10.39 -7.39
CA LEU A 25 0.13 -11.33 -6.53
C LEU A 25 -0.84 -12.22 -7.33
N ALA A 26 -1.48 -11.70 -8.37
CA ALA A 26 -2.31 -12.50 -9.27
C ALA A 26 -1.49 -13.62 -9.94
N ARG A 27 -0.28 -13.31 -10.45
CA ARG A 27 0.66 -14.32 -10.99
C ARG A 27 1.07 -15.36 -9.95
N ALA A 28 1.08 -15.00 -8.68
CA ALA A 28 1.36 -15.92 -7.57
C ALA A 28 0.15 -16.73 -7.10
N GLY A 29 -0.98 -16.63 -7.81
CA GLY A 29 -2.17 -17.43 -7.55
C GLY A 29 -3.17 -16.83 -6.56
N PHE A 30 -3.09 -15.52 -6.28
CA PHE A 30 -4.10 -14.84 -5.49
C PHE A 30 -5.29 -14.41 -6.33
N ASP A 31 -6.49 -14.46 -5.74
CA ASP A 31 -7.62 -13.66 -6.17
C ASP A 31 -7.55 -12.28 -5.51
N LEU A 32 -8.08 -11.26 -6.18
CA LEU A 32 -7.89 -9.88 -5.74
C LEU A 32 -9.20 -9.22 -5.37
N TRP A 33 -9.19 -8.48 -4.27
CA TRP A 33 -10.09 -7.38 -3.97
C TRP A 33 -9.31 -6.09 -4.22
N LEU A 34 -9.65 -5.38 -5.29
CA LEU A 34 -8.90 -4.23 -5.75
C LEU A 34 -9.72 -2.95 -5.55
N THR A 35 -9.21 -2.05 -4.71
CA THR A 35 -9.92 -0.81 -4.42
C THR A 35 -9.37 0.37 -5.21
N TYR A 36 -10.25 1.32 -5.50
CA TYR A 36 -9.92 2.57 -6.18
C TYR A 36 -10.96 3.65 -5.82
N LYS A 37 -10.63 4.95 -6.00
CA LYS A 37 -11.56 6.04 -5.69
C LYS A 37 -12.40 6.45 -6.90
N GLY A 38 -11.79 6.76 -8.05
CA GLY A 38 -12.52 7.39 -9.16
C GLY A 38 -12.15 6.90 -10.56
N ASN A 39 -10.97 6.31 -10.76
CA ASN A 39 -10.58 5.86 -12.12
C ASN A 39 -11.03 4.43 -12.37
N HIS A 40 -12.32 4.29 -12.70
CA HIS A 40 -12.94 3.00 -13.01
C HIS A 40 -12.29 2.32 -14.21
N THR A 41 -12.01 3.06 -15.29
CA THR A 41 -11.39 2.52 -16.51
C THR A 41 -10.03 1.89 -16.21
N ALA A 42 -9.19 2.55 -15.39
CA ALA A 42 -7.90 1.98 -15.01
C ALA A 42 -8.06 0.73 -14.12
N ALA A 43 -9.06 0.70 -13.23
CA ALA A 43 -9.33 -0.46 -12.40
C ALA A 43 -9.83 -1.65 -13.25
N GLU A 44 -10.71 -1.40 -14.23
CA GLU A 44 -11.18 -2.42 -15.19
C GLU A 44 -10.02 -3.01 -16.03
N ALA A 45 -9.08 -2.17 -16.46
CA ALA A 45 -7.91 -2.66 -17.19
C ALA A 45 -7.07 -3.62 -16.30
N VAL A 46 -6.90 -3.31 -15.02
CA VAL A 46 -6.20 -4.21 -14.09
C VAL A 46 -6.99 -5.50 -13.89
N ARG A 47 -8.31 -5.44 -13.74
CA ARG A 47 -9.17 -6.63 -13.62
C ARG A 47 -8.99 -7.55 -14.81
N ALA A 48 -9.09 -7.01 -16.03
CA ALA A 48 -8.92 -7.80 -17.25
C ALA A 48 -7.54 -8.49 -17.32
N GLU A 49 -6.48 -7.79 -16.92
CA GLU A 49 -5.14 -8.39 -16.85
C GLU A 49 -5.06 -9.52 -15.81
N VAL A 50 -5.67 -9.35 -14.63
CA VAL A 50 -5.73 -10.39 -13.58
C VAL A 50 -6.49 -11.62 -14.06
N GLU A 51 -7.63 -11.43 -14.74
CA GLU A 51 -8.43 -12.51 -15.32
C GLU A 51 -7.63 -13.28 -16.39
N THR A 52 -6.84 -12.58 -17.21
CA THR A 52 -5.92 -13.20 -18.18
C THR A 52 -4.85 -14.07 -17.49
N LEU A 53 -4.48 -13.73 -16.26
CA LEU A 53 -3.56 -14.53 -15.42
C LEU A 53 -4.27 -15.67 -14.69
N GLY A 54 -5.57 -15.86 -14.92
CA GLY A 54 -6.39 -16.91 -14.34
C GLY A 54 -6.86 -16.63 -12.91
N GLY A 55 -6.74 -15.40 -12.41
CA GLY A 55 -7.25 -14.95 -11.11
C GLY A 55 -8.63 -14.31 -11.24
N ALA A 56 -9.39 -14.29 -10.14
CA ALA A 56 -10.56 -13.44 -10.01
C ALA A 56 -10.16 -12.06 -9.47
N CYS A 57 -10.84 -11.00 -9.92
CA CYS A 57 -10.61 -9.66 -9.42
C CYS A 57 -11.93 -8.93 -9.19
N GLU A 58 -12.26 -8.71 -7.93
CA GLU A 58 -13.41 -7.87 -7.54
C GLU A 58 -12.97 -6.42 -7.39
N LEU A 59 -13.66 -5.53 -8.07
CA LEU A 59 -13.41 -4.08 -7.98
C LEU A 59 -14.30 -3.44 -6.91
N ILE A 60 -13.71 -2.77 -5.95
CA ILE A 60 -14.40 -2.19 -4.79
C ILE A 60 -14.13 -0.67 -4.76
N PRO A 61 -15.03 0.15 -5.31
CA PRO A 61 -14.86 1.61 -5.32
C PRO A 61 -15.19 2.21 -3.95
N PHE A 62 -14.28 3.02 -3.39
CA PHE A 62 -14.53 3.90 -2.25
C PHE A 62 -13.39 4.92 -2.06
N ASP A 63 -13.70 6.01 -1.37
CA ASP A 63 -12.70 6.94 -0.87
C ASP A 63 -12.18 6.47 0.50
N VAL A 64 -10.88 6.17 0.59
CA VAL A 64 -10.26 5.74 1.86
C VAL A 64 -10.37 6.79 2.98
N SER A 65 -10.48 8.08 2.64
CA SER A 65 -10.63 9.17 3.60
C SER A 65 -12.04 9.22 4.23
N SER A 66 -13.02 8.58 3.61
CA SER A 66 -14.40 8.49 4.09
C SER A 66 -14.59 7.21 4.92
N TYR A 67 -14.65 7.33 6.25
CA TYR A 67 -14.91 6.18 7.13
C TYR A 67 -16.21 5.45 6.74
N ALA A 68 -17.26 6.20 6.44
CA ALA A 68 -18.56 5.64 6.08
C ALA A 68 -18.53 4.84 4.78
N GLU A 69 -17.80 5.32 3.74
CA GLU A 69 -17.65 4.58 2.49
C GLU A 69 -16.84 3.30 2.68
N VAL A 70 -15.75 3.37 3.45
CA VAL A 70 -14.92 2.20 3.78
C VAL A 70 -15.74 1.16 4.55
N GLU A 71 -16.50 1.58 5.57
CA GLU A 71 -17.35 0.70 6.36
C GLU A 71 -18.43 0.05 5.48
N ALA A 72 -19.16 0.83 4.68
CA ALA A 72 -20.17 0.31 3.77
C ALA A 72 -19.62 -0.68 2.75
N ALA A 73 -18.40 -0.45 2.25
CA ALA A 73 -17.76 -1.33 1.27
C ALA A 73 -17.17 -2.62 1.85
N LEU A 74 -16.67 -2.57 3.09
CA LEU A 74 -15.88 -3.68 3.64
C LEU A 74 -16.58 -4.46 4.77
N ALA A 75 -17.51 -3.89 5.52
CA ALA A 75 -18.03 -4.51 6.75
C ALA A 75 -18.61 -5.91 6.48
N GLU A 76 -19.57 -6.03 5.58
CA GLU A 76 -20.19 -7.32 5.23
C GLU A 76 -19.18 -8.33 4.68
N ARG A 77 -18.22 -7.86 3.85
CA ARG A 77 -17.14 -8.71 3.31
C ARG A 77 -16.27 -9.29 4.43
N MET A 78 -15.90 -8.45 5.40
CA MET A 78 -15.07 -8.85 6.54
C MET A 78 -15.79 -9.75 7.53
N GLU A 79 -17.11 -9.74 7.58
CA GLU A 79 -17.89 -10.70 8.37
C GLU A 79 -17.84 -12.11 7.76
N ASN A 80 -17.92 -12.20 6.43
CA ASN A 80 -18.02 -13.44 5.68
C ASN A 80 -16.67 -14.03 5.28
N THR A 81 -15.66 -13.19 5.01
CA THR A 81 -14.38 -13.64 4.47
C THR A 81 -13.24 -12.75 4.97
N SER A 82 -12.16 -13.37 5.47
CA SER A 82 -10.94 -12.66 5.82
C SER A 82 -9.97 -12.70 4.63
N PRO A 83 -9.47 -11.57 4.12
CA PRO A 83 -8.38 -11.59 3.17
C PRO A 83 -7.11 -12.17 3.83
N ASP A 84 -6.31 -12.92 3.07
CA ASP A 84 -5.03 -13.46 3.54
C ASP A 84 -3.95 -12.36 3.56
N VAL A 85 -4.09 -11.37 2.68
CA VAL A 85 -3.15 -10.26 2.50
C VAL A 85 -3.92 -8.93 2.44
N LEU A 86 -3.41 -7.92 3.16
CA LEU A 86 -3.74 -6.50 2.97
C LEU A 86 -2.49 -5.77 2.49
N VAL A 87 -2.57 -5.10 1.34
CA VAL A 87 -1.58 -4.14 0.90
C VAL A 87 -2.19 -2.73 0.95
N TYR A 88 -1.78 -1.93 1.92
CA TYR A 88 -2.20 -0.53 2.01
C TYR A 88 -1.25 0.34 1.19
N ASN A 89 -1.70 0.75 -0.01
CA ASN A 89 -0.89 1.53 -0.94
C ASN A 89 -1.48 2.93 -1.23
N SER A 90 -2.76 3.18 -0.93
CA SER A 90 -3.37 4.49 -1.18
C SER A 90 -2.56 5.64 -0.60
N GLY A 91 -2.42 6.70 -1.37
CA GLY A 91 -1.76 7.91 -0.95
C GLY A 91 -1.71 8.96 -2.05
N ILE A 92 -1.69 10.21 -1.63
CA ILE A 92 -1.54 11.38 -2.48
C ILE A 92 -0.43 12.28 -1.95
N THR A 93 0.08 13.16 -2.80
CA THR A 93 0.93 14.29 -2.43
C THR A 93 0.22 15.61 -2.72
N ARG A 94 0.55 16.63 -1.95
CA ARG A 94 0.24 18.03 -2.17
C ARG A 94 1.46 18.80 -1.70
N ASP A 95 2.45 18.90 -2.59
CA ASP A 95 3.77 19.40 -2.25
C ASP A 95 3.76 20.92 -2.26
N ASN A 96 4.20 21.50 -1.13
CA ASN A 96 4.37 22.93 -0.96
C ASN A 96 5.33 23.20 0.22
N LEU A 97 6.04 24.33 0.22
CA LEU A 97 6.79 24.74 1.41
C LEU A 97 5.81 25.03 2.56
N LEU A 98 6.17 24.68 3.78
CA LEU A 98 5.28 24.78 4.94
C LEU A 98 4.64 26.16 5.10
N MET A 99 5.41 27.22 4.85
CA MET A 99 4.94 28.60 4.99
C MET A 99 3.85 28.99 3.96
N TRP A 100 3.70 28.25 2.88
CA TRP A 100 2.71 28.46 1.83
C TRP A 100 1.71 27.28 1.70
N MET A 101 1.89 26.23 2.47
CA MET A 101 1.01 25.09 2.48
C MET A 101 -0.35 25.46 3.06
N SER A 102 -1.42 25.24 2.29
CA SER A 102 -2.76 25.50 2.79
C SER A 102 -3.21 24.43 3.78
N ARG A 103 -4.24 24.76 4.56
CA ARG A 103 -4.85 23.79 5.47
C ARG A 103 -5.49 22.64 4.70
N GLU A 104 -6.08 22.91 3.55
CA GLU A 104 -6.71 21.93 2.65
C GLU A 104 -5.69 20.97 2.08
N GLU A 105 -4.48 21.45 1.68
CA GLU A 105 -3.38 20.60 1.23
C GLU A 105 -2.89 19.66 2.34
N TRP A 106 -2.76 20.18 3.54
CA TRP A 106 -2.41 19.38 4.72
C TRP A 106 -3.47 18.32 5.01
N ASP A 107 -4.74 18.71 5.18
CA ASP A 107 -5.82 17.83 5.57
C ASP A 107 -6.09 16.75 4.49
N ALA A 108 -6.04 17.09 3.20
CA ALA A 108 -6.23 16.14 2.12
C ALA A 108 -5.17 15.02 2.15
N VAL A 109 -3.91 15.35 2.44
CA VAL A 109 -2.84 14.36 2.52
C VAL A 109 -2.97 13.49 3.77
N LEU A 110 -3.22 14.09 4.94
CA LEU A 110 -3.36 13.34 6.19
C LEU A 110 -4.58 12.43 6.15
N SER A 111 -5.73 12.93 5.73
CA SER A 111 -6.98 12.15 5.67
C SER A 111 -6.87 10.97 4.68
N THR A 112 -6.26 11.17 3.51
CA THR A 112 -6.12 10.08 2.55
C THR A 112 -5.06 9.06 3.00
N ASN A 113 -3.86 9.54 3.40
CA ASN A 113 -2.74 8.65 3.62
C ASN A 113 -2.80 7.96 4.98
N LEU A 114 -3.15 8.70 6.05
CA LEU A 114 -3.05 8.23 7.43
C LEU A 114 -4.41 7.82 8.01
N ASP A 115 -5.43 8.69 7.92
CA ASP A 115 -6.76 8.32 8.41
C ASP A 115 -7.36 7.20 7.56
N GLY A 116 -7.11 7.20 6.24
CA GLY A 116 -7.51 6.11 5.36
C GLY A 116 -6.89 4.76 5.76
N PHE A 117 -5.65 4.74 6.26
CA PHE A 117 -5.05 3.53 6.81
C PHE A 117 -5.83 3.01 8.02
N PHE A 118 -6.18 3.89 8.95
CA PHE A 118 -7.00 3.52 10.10
C PHE A 118 -8.36 2.98 9.66
N ASN A 119 -9.06 3.71 8.77
CA ASN A 119 -10.41 3.36 8.31
C ASN A 119 -10.47 1.93 7.75
N VAL A 120 -9.50 1.60 6.87
CA VAL A 120 -9.43 0.28 6.22
C VAL A 120 -8.90 -0.78 7.17
N THR A 121 -7.78 -0.51 7.84
CA THR A 121 -7.06 -1.53 8.59
C THR A 121 -7.87 -2.02 9.79
N ARG A 122 -8.64 -1.14 10.42
CA ARG A 122 -9.55 -1.49 11.52
C ARG A 122 -10.55 -2.57 11.12
N GLN A 123 -11.14 -2.48 9.93
CA GLN A 123 -12.09 -3.48 9.42
C GLN A 123 -11.38 -4.81 9.14
N VAL A 124 -10.25 -4.75 8.43
CA VAL A 124 -9.52 -5.94 7.98
C VAL A 124 -8.88 -6.71 9.14
N VAL A 125 -8.27 -6.00 10.09
CA VAL A 125 -7.61 -6.62 11.25
C VAL A 125 -8.60 -7.43 12.09
N PHE A 126 -9.84 -6.97 12.24
CA PHE A 126 -10.85 -7.70 12.98
C PHE A 126 -11.16 -9.07 12.33
N ALA A 127 -11.27 -9.13 11.00
CA ALA A 127 -11.45 -10.38 10.25
C ALA A 127 -10.21 -11.29 10.37
N MET A 128 -9.01 -10.73 10.22
CA MET A 128 -7.75 -11.48 10.35
C MET A 128 -7.55 -12.05 11.75
N LEU A 129 -7.97 -11.33 12.81
CA LEU A 129 -7.93 -11.82 14.20
C LEU A 129 -8.84 -13.02 14.40
N LYS A 130 -10.05 -13.02 13.82
CA LYS A 130 -10.95 -14.18 13.82
C LYS A 130 -10.34 -15.37 13.09
N ALA A 131 -9.73 -15.12 11.94
CA ALA A 131 -9.07 -16.14 11.13
C ALA A 131 -7.73 -16.63 11.70
N LYS A 132 -7.14 -15.91 12.68
CA LYS A 132 -5.82 -16.17 13.28
C LYS A 132 -4.70 -16.27 12.25
N ARG A 133 -4.81 -15.53 11.17
CA ARG A 133 -3.81 -15.43 10.08
C ARG A 133 -3.99 -14.11 9.33
N GLY A 134 -2.91 -13.62 8.75
CA GLY A 134 -2.94 -12.47 7.86
C GLY A 134 -1.55 -11.89 7.61
N ARG A 135 -1.42 -11.19 6.51
CA ARG A 135 -0.23 -10.44 6.16
C ARG A 135 -0.63 -9.02 5.79
N ILE A 136 -0.01 -8.06 6.43
CA ILE A 136 -0.27 -6.63 6.18
C ILE A 136 1.03 -5.99 5.71
N VAL A 137 1.00 -5.41 4.52
CA VAL A 137 2.11 -4.63 3.97
C VAL A 137 1.65 -3.19 3.74
N VAL A 138 2.34 -2.24 4.36
CA VAL A 138 2.02 -0.82 4.28
C VAL A 138 3.05 -0.13 3.38
N ILE A 139 2.60 0.58 2.36
CA ILE A 139 3.48 1.34 1.48
C ILE A 139 3.68 2.75 2.06
N SER A 140 4.85 2.95 2.66
CA SER A 140 5.31 4.26 3.13
C SER A 140 6.14 4.98 2.05
N SER A 141 7.24 5.61 2.41
CA SER A 141 8.17 6.31 1.52
C SER A 141 9.48 6.61 2.27
N THR A 142 10.57 6.84 1.54
CA THR A 142 11.78 7.47 2.10
C THR A 142 11.47 8.82 2.74
N SER A 143 10.51 9.60 2.19
CA SER A 143 10.06 10.85 2.81
C SER A 143 9.50 10.65 4.22
N GLY A 144 8.92 9.47 4.52
CA GLY A 144 8.48 9.12 5.88
C GLY A 144 9.61 8.67 6.81
N GLN A 145 10.78 8.32 6.28
CA GLN A 145 11.95 7.91 7.07
C GLN A 145 12.82 9.12 7.45
N VAL A 146 13.10 10.02 6.50
CA VAL A 146 14.08 11.10 6.67
C VAL A 146 13.51 12.51 6.47
N GLY A 147 12.24 12.61 6.03
CA GLY A 147 11.64 13.89 5.64
C GLY A 147 12.11 14.37 4.27
N GLN A 148 11.30 15.22 3.63
CA GLN A 148 11.61 15.82 2.34
C GLN A 148 11.13 17.26 2.33
N ALA A 149 12.00 18.18 1.93
CA ALA A 149 11.63 19.58 1.77
C ALA A 149 10.46 19.73 0.78
N GLY A 150 9.49 20.59 1.11
CA GLY A 150 8.25 20.75 0.34
C GLY A 150 7.20 19.67 0.58
N GLN A 151 7.46 18.67 1.44
CA GLN A 151 6.58 17.54 1.69
C GLN A 151 6.28 17.36 3.20
N VAL A 152 6.10 18.42 3.96
CA VAL A 152 5.89 18.30 5.41
C VAL A 152 4.64 17.47 5.72
N ASN A 153 3.52 17.69 5.01
CA ASN A 153 2.29 16.90 5.12
C ASN A 153 2.50 15.42 4.71
N TYR A 154 3.12 15.21 3.56
CA TYR A 154 3.37 13.86 3.04
C TYR A 154 4.34 13.08 3.93
N SER A 155 5.46 13.71 4.31
CA SER A 155 6.44 13.11 5.23
C SER A 155 5.81 12.76 6.57
N ALA A 156 5.00 13.67 7.16
CA ALA A 156 4.27 13.39 8.39
C ALA A 156 3.32 12.19 8.25
N SER A 157 2.55 12.14 7.15
CA SER A 157 1.62 11.03 6.90
C SER A 157 2.35 9.69 6.74
N LYS A 158 3.46 9.66 5.98
CA LYS A 158 4.23 8.44 5.73
C LYS A 158 5.04 7.99 6.95
N ALA A 159 5.53 8.91 7.79
CA ALA A 159 6.11 8.61 9.09
C ALA A 159 5.05 8.07 10.07
N GLY A 160 3.84 8.66 10.06
CA GLY A 160 2.70 8.17 10.83
C GLY A 160 2.33 6.72 10.49
N LEU A 161 2.34 6.37 9.20
CA LEU A 161 2.13 4.98 8.75
C LEU A 161 3.20 4.02 9.30
N ILE A 162 4.46 4.43 9.36
CA ILE A 162 5.54 3.61 9.94
C ILE A 162 5.27 3.36 11.44
N GLY A 163 4.92 4.41 12.19
CA GLY A 163 4.59 4.31 13.61
C GLY A 163 3.38 3.42 13.85
N ALA A 164 2.30 3.67 13.12
CA ALA A 164 1.05 2.90 13.23
C ALA A 164 1.25 1.42 12.90
N ALA A 165 1.97 1.10 11.81
CA ALA A 165 2.26 -0.29 11.43
C ALA A 165 3.12 -1.02 12.48
N LYS A 166 4.12 -0.34 13.07
CA LYS A 166 4.94 -0.92 14.15
C LYS A 166 4.14 -1.18 15.42
N ALA A 167 3.23 -0.28 15.79
CA ALA A 167 2.32 -0.48 16.93
C ALA A 167 1.40 -1.67 16.66
N LEU A 168 0.74 -1.69 15.51
CA LEU A 168 -0.13 -2.79 15.09
C LEU A 168 0.60 -4.13 15.10
N ALA A 169 1.85 -4.18 14.61
CA ALA A 169 2.64 -5.40 14.65
C ALA A 169 2.75 -5.98 16.06
N ARG A 170 2.98 -5.15 17.07
CA ARG A 170 3.04 -5.58 18.47
C ARG A 170 1.71 -6.13 19.00
N GLU A 171 0.59 -5.55 18.55
CA GLU A 171 -0.75 -5.96 18.98
C GLU A 171 -1.15 -7.33 18.40
N VAL A 172 -0.83 -7.58 17.13
CA VAL A 172 -1.40 -8.71 16.39
C VAL A 172 -0.44 -9.89 16.16
N GLY A 173 0.86 -9.73 16.41
CA GLY A 173 1.87 -10.75 16.13
C GLY A 173 1.59 -12.10 16.79
N LYS A 174 1.17 -12.10 18.06
CA LYS A 174 0.77 -13.33 18.81
C LYS A 174 -0.49 -14.00 18.26
N LYS A 175 -1.18 -13.36 17.32
CA LYS A 175 -2.40 -13.86 16.67
C LYS A 175 -2.14 -14.41 15.26
N GLY A 176 -0.86 -14.57 14.87
CA GLY A 176 -0.48 -15.09 13.55
C GLY A 176 -0.60 -14.07 12.41
N ILE A 177 -0.70 -12.78 12.73
CA ILE A 177 -0.76 -11.71 11.73
C ILE A 177 0.60 -11.01 11.67
N VAL A 178 1.18 -10.95 10.47
CA VAL A 178 2.48 -10.33 10.22
C VAL A 178 2.29 -8.97 9.56
N VAL A 179 2.93 -7.94 10.10
CA VAL A 179 2.82 -6.56 9.60
C VAL A 179 4.21 -6.03 9.27
N ASN A 180 4.41 -5.50 8.07
CA ASN A 180 5.65 -4.85 7.66
C ASN A 180 5.35 -3.61 6.82
N VAL A 181 6.34 -2.74 6.72
CA VAL A 181 6.32 -1.51 5.93
C VAL A 181 7.34 -1.63 4.81
N VAL A 182 6.97 -1.18 3.63
CA VAL A 182 7.87 -0.97 2.50
C VAL A 182 8.00 0.54 2.29
N ALA A 183 9.22 1.03 2.19
CA ALA A 183 9.55 2.44 2.01
C ALA A 183 10.25 2.66 0.65
N PRO A 184 9.49 2.87 -0.45
CA PRO A 184 10.07 3.16 -1.75
C PRO A 184 10.78 4.52 -1.76
N GLY A 185 11.84 4.61 -2.58
CA GLY A 185 12.43 5.88 -2.99
C GLY A 185 11.74 6.43 -4.25
N PHE A 186 12.53 6.92 -5.20
CA PHE A 186 12.04 7.42 -6.48
C PHE A 186 11.72 6.24 -7.42
N ILE A 187 10.43 5.96 -7.61
CA ILE A 187 9.91 4.88 -8.46
C ILE A 187 9.26 5.48 -9.70
N GLU A 188 9.54 4.95 -10.89
CA GLU A 188 8.92 5.37 -12.15
C GLU A 188 7.41 5.07 -12.14
N THR A 189 6.61 6.11 -11.96
CA THR A 189 5.14 6.11 -11.95
C THR A 189 4.63 7.44 -12.44
N ASP A 190 3.31 7.57 -12.67
CA ASP A 190 2.68 8.86 -13.03
C ASP A 190 2.98 9.95 -11.98
N MET A 191 3.06 9.59 -10.70
CA MET A 191 3.35 10.51 -9.60
C MET A 191 4.75 11.13 -9.71
N THR A 192 5.70 10.44 -10.30
CA THR A 192 7.11 10.84 -10.41
C THR A 192 7.50 11.26 -11.83
N ALA A 193 6.56 11.23 -12.79
CA ALA A 193 6.84 11.51 -14.19
C ALA A 193 7.41 12.92 -14.42
N ALA A 194 7.00 13.90 -13.61
CA ALA A 194 7.47 15.28 -13.70
C ALA A 194 8.80 15.55 -12.96
N LEU A 195 9.39 14.56 -12.27
CA LEU A 195 10.62 14.76 -11.54
C LEU A 195 11.81 15.05 -12.48
N PRO A 196 12.67 16.04 -12.16
CA PRO A 196 13.85 16.35 -12.93
C PRO A 196 14.91 15.24 -12.75
N LYS A 197 14.88 14.21 -13.60
CA LYS A 197 15.75 13.03 -13.51
C LYS A 197 17.24 13.40 -13.35
N ALA A 198 17.71 14.44 -14.03
CA ALA A 198 19.09 14.91 -13.93
C ALA A 198 19.49 15.37 -12.52
N GLN A 199 18.52 15.83 -11.70
CA GLN A 199 18.77 16.27 -10.32
C GLN A 199 18.57 15.11 -9.33
N VAL A 200 17.72 14.15 -9.65
CA VAL A 200 17.36 13.04 -8.75
C VAL A 200 18.37 11.90 -8.84
N LEU A 201 18.81 11.52 -10.05
CA LEU A 201 19.70 10.38 -10.25
C LEU A 201 21.02 10.46 -9.46
N PRO A 202 21.71 11.61 -9.37
CA PRO A 202 22.93 11.71 -8.57
C PRO A 202 22.75 11.45 -7.07
N LEU A 203 21.51 11.55 -6.56
CA LEU A 203 21.20 11.29 -5.15
C LEU A 203 21.04 9.78 -4.87
N VAL A 204 20.82 8.97 -5.90
CA VAL A 204 20.58 7.53 -5.79
C VAL A 204 21.87 6.75 -6.06
N PRO A 205 22.47 6.07 -5.07
CA PRO A 205 23.70 5.32 -5.26
C PRO A 205 23.68 4.30 -6.40
N LEU A 206 22.53 3.63 -6.65
CA LEU A 206 22.38 2.73 -7.80
C LEU A 206 22.23 3.48 -9.15
N ASN A 207 22.25 4.81 -9.16
CA ASN A 207 22.20 5.68 -10.32
C ASN A 207 21.04 5.36 -11.31
N ARG A 208 19.93 4.89 -10.79
CA ARG A 208 18.68 4.69 -11.54
C ARG A 208 17.47 4.95 -10.66
N LEU A 209 16.35 5.27 -11.27
CA LEU A 209 15.06 5.20 -10.61
C LEU A 209 14.70 3.73 -10.38
N GLY A 210 13.95 3.47 -9.32
CA GLY A 210 13.32 2.18 -9.13
C GLY A 210 12.15 1.99 -10.10
N THR A 211 11.84 0.75 -10.38
CA THR A 211 10.65 0.37 -11.16
C THR A 211 9.53 -0.06 -10.21
N VAL A 212 8.31 -0.09 -10.70
CA VAL A 212 7.17 -0.68 -9.99
C VAL A 212 7.46 -2.14 -9.61
N GLU A 213 8.16 -2.89 -10.47
CA GLU A 213 8.52 -4.28 -10.22
C GLU A 213 9.56 -4.44 -9.10
N ASP A 214 10.48 -3.49 -8.93
CA ASP A 214 11.42 -3.49 -7.78
C ASP A 214 10.62 -3.50 -6.46
N VAL A 215 9.53 -2.72 -6.38
CA VAL A 215 8.67 -2.68 -5.18
C VAL A 215 7.77 -3.91 -5.08
N ALA A 216 7.13 -4.30 -6.18
CA ALA A 216 6.19 -5.42 -6.23
C ALA A 216 6.85 -6.74 -5.84
N SER A 217 8.12 -6.94 -6.18
CA SER A 217 8.89 -8.14 -5.82
C SER A 217 9.04 -8.30 -4.32
N VAL A 218 9.38 -7.21 -3.62
CA VAL A 218 9.53 -7.24 -2.15
C VAL A 218 8.19 -7.38 -1.46
N VAL A 219 7.14 -6.70 -1.95
CA VAL A 219 5.79 -6.87 -1.41
C VAL A 219 5.32 -8.32 -1.60
N HIS A 220 5.54 -8.91 -2.77
CA HIS A 220 5.24 -10.31 -3.04
C HIS A 220 5.96 -11.24 -2.05
N PHE A 221 7.27 -11.08 -1.85
CA PHE A 221 8.04 -11.85 -0.88
C PHE A 221 7.43 -11.75 0.53
N LEU A 222 7.10 -10.55 1.00
CA LEU A 222 6.48 -10.34 2.31
C LEU A 222 5.09 -10.97 2.43
N CYS A 223 4.37 -11.15 1.32
CA CYS A 223 3.03 -11.72 1.28
C CYS A 223 3.01 -13.24 1.14
N THR A 224 4.03 -13.85 0.52
CA THR A 224 3.99 -15.27 0.11
C THR A 224 4.91 -16.18 0.90
N GLU A 225 6.01 -15.67 1.45
CA GLU A 225 6.97 -16.49 2.19
C GLU A 225 6.31 -17.16 3.43
N PRO A 226 6.28 -18.50 3.53
CA PRO A 226 5.49 -19.18 4.56
C PRO A 226 6.07 -19.00 5.98
N ASN A 227 7.39 -19.00 6.14
CA ASN A 227 8.07 -18.95 7.44
C ASN A 227 8.68 -17.57 7.72
N MET A 228 7.85 -16.53 7.64
CA MET A 228 8.30 -15.16 7.81
C MET A 228 8.63 -14.85 9.27
N TYR A 229 9.90 -14.57 9.56
CA TYR A 229 10.36 -13.99 10.84
C TYR A 229 10.65 -12.49 10.74
N ILE A 230 10.24 -11.86 9.62
CA ILE A 230 10.29 -10.42 9.39
C ILE A 230 8.96 -9.83 9.82
N HIS A 231 8.97 -9.06 10.92
CA HIS A 231 7.77 -8.51 11.53
C HIS A 231 8.05 -7.14 12.14
N GLY A 232 7.18 -6.16 11.88
CA GLY A 232 7.34 -4.78 12.35
C GLY A 232 8.49 -4.01 11.70
N GLN A 233 9.03 -4.51 10.57
CA GLN A 233 10.18 -3.92 9.90
C GLN A 233 9.78 -2.86 8.88
N VAL A 234 10.70 -1.94 8.61
CA VAL A 234 10.61 -0.96 7.52
C VAL A 234 11.70 -1.31 6.52
N ILE A 235 11.29 -1.75 5.34
CA ILE A 235 12.19 -2.21 4.28
C ILE A 235 12.29 -1.14 3.22
N GLY A 236 13.47 -0.54 3.08
CA GLY A 236 13.77 0.47 2.06
C GLY A 236 13.95 -0.18 0.68
N ILE A 237 13.25 0.37 -0.33
CA ILE A 237 13.45 0.02 -1.73
C ILE A 237 13.75 1.32 -2.47
N ASN A 238 14.97 1.80 -2.33
CA ASN A 238 15.31 3.17 -2.65
C ASN A 238 16.68 3.34 -3.35
N GLY A 239 17.31 2.24 -3.77
CA GLY A 239 18.60 2.27 -4.45
C GLY A 239 19.75 2.85 -3.63
N GLY A 240 19.65 2.82 -2.30
CA GLY A 240 20.64 3.37 -1.37
C GLY A 240 20.42 4.86 -1.05
N LEU A 241 19.32 5.48 -1.50
CA LEU A 241 19.00 6.88 -1.21
C LEU A 241 18.91 7.14 0.31
N VAL A 242 18.43 6.16 1.06
CA VAL A 242 18.36 6.16 2.53
C VAL A 242 18.86 4.81 3.03
N MET A 243 19.83 4.84 3.92
CA MET A 243 20.47 3.66 4.54
C MET A 243 20.28 3.70 6.06
#